data_9f6ef079b1a2404869cc432852e5e5cd
#
_entry.id   9f6ef079b1a2404869cc432852e5e5cd
#
_cell.length_a   1.000
_cell.length_b   1.000
_cell.length_c   1.000
_cell.angle_alpha   90.00
_cell.angle_beta   90.00
_cell.angle_gamma   90.00
#
_symmetry.space_group_name_H-M   'P 1'
#
loop_
_entity.id
_entity.type
_entity.pdbx_description
1 polymer ?
#
loop_
_entity_poly.entity_id
_entity_poly.type
_entity_poly.pdbx_seq_one_letter_code
_entity_poly.pdbx_strand_id
1 'polypeptide(L)'
;MGTNTIMQGIAGAPAGELRNMAQHVIDTSTMSAKQLSEMLWGLFSDQHKRDTILPVIVSFGFKNGIPLDADLVFDVRFLPNPFYDLKLRPMSGLDAPVRDYVYSHEQTRLFEDKLVDLLEMLLPYYQQEGKYQLVVAIGCTGGQHRSVAVAESLYHRLKEDGIAGVVQHRDIGKDALKH
;
A
#
# COMPACT_ATOMS: atom_id res chain seq x y z
N MET A 1 19.37 20.04 21.50
CA MET A 1 19.36 19.86 20.05
C MET A 1 19.44 18.36 19.78
N GLY A 2 18.32 17.74 19.51
CA GLY A 2 18.24 16.28 19.33
C GLY A 2 18.41 15.94 17.84
N THR A 3 19.50 15.30 17.49
CA THR A 3 19.69 14.68 16.18
C THR A 3 18.83 13.41 16.12
N ASN A 4 17.75 13.43 15.33
CA ASN A 4 17.01 12.22 15.03
C ASN A 4 17.79 11.42 13.99
N THR A 5 18.49 10.40 14.45
CA THR A 5 19.21 9.44 13.59
C THR A 5 18.29 8.26 13.34
N ILE A 6 17.92 7.99 12.08
CA ILE A 6 17.21 6.75 11.73
C ILE A 6 18.25 5.64 11.72
N MET A 7 18.22 4.78 12.75
CA MET A 7 19.07 3.61 12.84
C MET A 7 18.23 2.35 12.57
N GLN A 8 18.52 1.62 11.50
CA GLN A 8 18.05 0.24 11.35
C GLN A 8 19.16 -0.74 11.77
N GLY A 9 18.87 -1.47 12.85
CA GLY A 9 19.32 -2.85 12.98
C GLY A 9 20.65 -3.15 13.63
N ILE A 10 21.08 -2.44 14.70
CA ILE A 10 22.03 -3.04 15.67
C ILE A 10 21.63 -2.62 17.09
N ALA A 11 20.97 -3.50 17.81
CA ALA A 11 20.64 -3.28 19.22
C ALA A 11 21.93 -3.37 20.06
N GLY A 12 22.29 -2.25 20.73
CA GLY A 12 23.33 -2.23 21.77
C GLY A 12 24.64 -1.52 21.47
N ALA A 13 24.89 -1.00 20.26
CA ALA A 13 26.12 -0.25 19.97
C ALA A 13 25.99 1.25 20.34
N PRO A 14 27.03 1.90 20.90
CA PRO A 14 27.03 3.34 21.16
C PRO A 14 26.88 4.14 19.85
N ALA A 15 26.11 5.25 19.90
CA ALA A 15 25.79 6.05 18.71
C ALA A 15 27.02 6.53 17.92
N GLY A 16 28.16 6.72 18.56
CA GLY A 16 29.42 7.11 17.93
C GLY A 16 30.03 6.01 17.05
N GLU A 17 29.96 4.75 17.49
CA GLU A 17 30.49 3.61 16.73
C GLU A 17 29.60 3.32 15.49
N LEU A 18 28.29 3.40 15.64
CA LEU A 18 27.34 3.23 14.54
C LEU A 18 27.54 4.29 13.45
N ARG A 19 27.86 5.53 13.84
CA ARG A 19 28.13 6.60 12.87
C ARG A 19 29.36 6.31 12.02
N ASN A 20 30.38 5.69 12.59
CA ASN A 20 31.62 5.33 11.88
C ASN A 20 31.45 4.13 10.96
N MET A 21 30.46 3.27 11.22
CA MET A 21 30.12 2.09 10.40
C MET A 21 29.08 2.37 9.33
N ALA A 22 28.36 3.49 9.44
CA ALA A 22 27.31 3.84 8.49
C ALA A 22 27.91 4.30 7.16
N GLN A 23 27.40 3.78 6.05
CA GLN A 23 27.76 4.23 4.70
C GLN A 23 27.25 5.64 4.42
N HIS A 24 26.11 6.00 4.99
CA HIS A 24 25.48 7.31 4.87
C HIS A 24 24.97 7.79 6.23
N VAL A 25 25.31 9.03 6.59
CA VAL A 25 24.79 9.71 7.79
C VAL A 25 24.05 10.95 7.34
N ILE A 26 22.74 11.01 7.57
CA ILE A 26 21.87 12.09 7.13
C ILE A 26 21.44 12.90 8.34
N ASP A 27 21.75 14.18 8.36
CA ASP A 27 21.22 15.12 9.35
C ASP A 27 19.89 15.69 8.85
N THR A 28 18.80 15.30 9.53
CA THR A 28 17.44 15.70 9.16
C THR A 28 16.96 16.95 9.92
N SER A 29 17.81 17.58 10.73
CA SER A 29 17.42 18.66 11.67
C SER A 29 16.82 19.89 10.96
N THR A 30 17.20 20.14 9.70
CA THR A 30 16.74 21.29 8.90
C THR A 30 16.01 20.87 7.61
N MET A 31 15.80 19.57 7.42
CA MET A 31 15.21 19.04 6.20
C MET A 31 13.69 18.93 6.32
N SER A 32 13.00 19.33 5.25
CA SER A 32 11.61 18.96 5.04
C SER A 32 11.51 17.47 4.66
N ALA A 33 10.33 16.86 4.86
CA ALA A 33 10.08 15.48 4.44
C ALA A 33 10.37 15.26 2.94
N LYS A 34 10.07 16.26 2.11
CA LYS A 34 10.37 16.25 0.67
C LYS A 34 11.87 16.19 0.39
N GLN A 35 12.65 17.05 1.04
CA GLN A 35 14.11 17.07 0.88
C GLN A 35 14.77 15.77 1.34
N LEU A 36 14.29 15.19 2.46
CA LEU A 36 14.77 13.89 2.93
C LEU A 36 14.44 12.79 1.91
N SER A 37 13.22 12.76 1.40
CA SER A 37 12.81 11.81 0.37
C SER A 37 13.67 11.92 -0.88
N GLU A 38 13.88 13.12 -1.41
CA GLU A 38 14.74 13.37 -2.59
C GLU A 38 16.19 12.91 -2.37
N MET A 39 16.73 13.16 -1.17
CA MET A 39 18.08 12.72 -0.81
C MET A 39 18.20 11.21 -0.72
N LEU A 40 17.23 10.54 -0.05
CA LEU A 40 17.19 9.08 0.06
C LEU A 40 17.08 8.43 -1.32
N TRP A 41 16.23 8.97 -2.19
CA TRP A 41 16.13 8.52 -3.57
C TRP A 41 17.46 8.69 -4.32
N GLY A 42 18.14 9.82 -4.16
CA GLY A 42 19.44 10.06 -4.77
C GLY A 42 20.55 9.12 -4.33
N LEU A 43 20.48 8.64 -3.07
CA LEU A 43 21.47 7.73 -2.50
C LEU A 43 21.21 6.25 -2.83
N PHE A 44 19.95 5.83 -2.94
CA PHE A 44 19.58 4.41 -2.95
C PHE A 44 18.85 3.95 -4.21
N SER A 45 18.44 4.86 -5.11
CA SER A 45 17.82 4.47 -6.37
C SER A 45 18.81 4.54 -7.54
N ASP A 46 18.79 3.51 -8.39
CA ASP A 46 19.44 3.58 -9.70
C ASP A 46 18.81 4.72 -10.51
N GLN A 47 19.65 5.52 -11.18
CA GLN A 47 19.22 6.74 -11.92
C GLN A 47 18.13 6.44 -12.97
N HIS A 48 17.96 5.20 -13.40
CA HIS A 48 16.95 4.76 -14.36
C HIS A 48 15.55 4.51 -13.78
N LYS A 49 15.39 4.55 -12.44
CA LYS A 49 14.07 4.36 -11.78
C LYS A 49 13.33 5.65 -11.41
N ARG A 50 13.87 6.83 -11.78
CA ARG A 50 13.21 8.13 -11.52
C ARG A 50 11.97 8.37 -12.40
N ASP A 51 11.79 7.58 -13.46
CA ASP A 51 10.79 7.83 -14.49
C ASP A 51 9.47 7.10 -14.30
N THR A 52 9.27 6.40 -13.17
CA THR A 52 8.02 5.69 -12.91
C THR A 52 7.49 5.94 -11.51
N ILE A 53 6.23 6.33 -11.42
CA ILE A 53 5.49 6.43 -10.15
C ILE A 53 5.19 5.02 -9.63
N LEU A 54 5.33 4.80 -8.31
CA LEU A 54 5.05 3.52 -7.65
C LEU A 54 3.65 3.52 -7.04
N PRO A 55 2.66 2.79 -7.60
CA PRO A 55 1.40 2.56 -6.91
C PRO A 55 1.60 1.69 -5.66
N VAL A 56 1.07 2.15 -4.53
CA VAL A 56 0.98 1.39 -3.29
C VAL A 56 -0.48 1.13 -2.99
N ILE A 57 -0.91 -0.12 -3.18
CA ILE A 57 -2.28 -0.54 -2.98
C ILE A 57 -2.46 -0.99 -1.53
N VAL A 58 -3.34 -0.33 -0.78
CA VAL A 58 -3.55 -0.62 0.65
C VAL A 58 -4.96 -1.12 0.88
N SER A 59 -5.14 -2.38 1.28
CA SER A 59 -6.45 -2.82 1.76
C SER A 59 -6.66 -2.42 3.22
N PHE A 60 -7.86 -1.93 3.53
CA PHE A 60 -8.20 -1.49 4.89
C PHE A 60 -9.66 -1.75 5.27
N GLY A 61 -9.97 -1.63 6.57
CA GLY A 61 -11.32 -1.66 7.11
C GLY A 61 -11.76 -0.29 7.60
N PHE A 62 -12.89 0.21 7.10
CA PHE A 62 -13.45 1.50 7.53
C PHE A 62 -13.64 1.61 9.05
N LYS A 63 -13.94 0.49 9.73
CA LYS A 63 -14.05 0.45 11.20
C LYS A 63 -12.74 0.80 11.94
N ASN A 64 -11.60 0.71 11.26
CA ASN A 64 -10.28 1.04 11.80
C ASN A 64 -9.77 2.41 11.31
N GLY A 65 -10.63 3.21 10.68
CA GLY A 65 -10.29 4.50 10.08
C GLY A 65 -9.66 4.37 8.68
N ILE A 66 -9.71 5.45 7.92
CA ILE A 66 -9.09 5.57 6.61
C ILE A 66 -7.57 5.75 6.79
N PRO A 67 -6.70 5.14 5.94
CA PRO A 67 -5.27 5.45 5.94
C PRO A 67 -5.05 6.94 5.70
N LEU A 68 -4.27 7.59 6.57
CA LEU A 68 -4.07 9.05 6.53
C LEU A 68 -3.18 9.51 5.36
N ASP A 69 -2.40 8.60 4.83
CA ASP A 69 -1.49 8.79 3.71
C ASP A 69 -2.10 8.42 2.35
N ALA A 70 -3.39 8.01 2.33
CA ALA A 70 -4.06 7.63 1.09
C ALA A 70 -4.31 8.84 0.18
N ASP A 71 -3.86 8.76 -1.07
CA ASP A 71 -4.17 9.73 -2.13
C ASP A 71 -5.55 9.48 -2.75
N LEU A 72 -5.89 8.20 -2.95
CA LEU A 72 -7.17 7.75 -3.49
C LEU A 72 -7.79 6.73 -2.55
N VAL A 73 -9.10 6.85 -2.31
CA VAL A 73 -9.83 5.91 -1.44
C VAL A 73 -11.06 5.39 -2.16
N PHE A 74 -11.16 4.06 -2.27
CA PHE A 74 -12.28 3.38 -2.91
C PHE A 74 -13.01 2.51 -1.89
N ASP A 75 -14.32 2.69 -1.81
CA ASP A 75 -15.20 1.92 -0.95
C ASP A 75 -15.79 0.73 -1.72
N VAL A 76 -15.41 -0.49 -1.34
CA VAL A 76 -15.91 -1.72 -1.95
C VAL A 76 -16.99 -2.43 -1.11
N ARG A 77 -17.67 -1.71 -0.19
CA ARG A 77 -18.73 -2.29 0.64
C ARG A 77 -20.00 -2.64 -0.13
N PHE A 78 -20.17 -2.06 -1.32
CA PHE A 78 -21.28 -2.41 -2.23
C PHE A 78 -21.14 -3.82 -2.84
N LEU A 79 -19.94 -4.41 -2.83
CA LEU A 79 -19.71 -5.76 -3.30
C LEU A 79 -20.32 -6.81 -2.33
N PRO A 80 -20.71 -7.99 -2.85
CA PRO A 80 -21.23 -9.09 -2.05
C PRO A 80 -20.30 -9.42 -0.88
N ASN A 81 -20.91 -9.68 0.28
CA ASN A 81 -20.15 -9.81 1.52
C ASN A 81 -19.94 -11.28 1.94
N PRO A 82 -18.72 -11.82 1.79
CA PRO A 82 -18.40 -13.21 2.17
C PRO A 82 -18.65 -13.53 3.65
N PHE A 83 -18.72 -12.52 4.50
CA PHE A 83 -18.94 -12.66 5.94
C PHE A 83 -20.26 -13.38 6.30
N TYR A 84 -21.26 -13.32 5.42
CA TYR A 84 -22.55 -14.00 5.63
C TYR A 84 -22.51 -15.50 5.31
N ASP A 85 -21.51 -15.98 4.58
CA ASP A 85 -21.24 -17.40 4.41
C ASP A 85 -20.37 -17.91 5.58
N LEU A 86 -20.90 -18.87 6.34
CA LEU A 86 -20.24 -19.43 7.51
C LEU A 86 -18.90 -20.11 7.19
N LYS A 87 -18.74 -20.62 5.96
CA LYS A 87 -17.50 -21.25 5.51
C LYS A 87 -16.43 -20.20 5.13
N LEU A 88 -16.86 -19.07 4.58
CA LEU A 88 -15.95 -18.01 4.13
C LEU A 88 -15.59 -17.01 5.24
N ARG A 89 -16.47 -16.89 6.24
CA ARG A 89 -16.30 -15.95 7.36
C ARG A 89 -14.94 -16.00 8.05
N PRO A 90 -14.37 -17.20 8.40
CA PRO A 90 -13.07 -17.28 9.07
C PRO A 90 -11.88 -17.05 8.14
N MET A 91 -12.08 -17.04 6.83
CA MET A 91 -11.06 -16.87 5.81
C MET A 91 -10.76 -15.39 5.55
N SER A 92 -9.84 -15.12 4.62
CA SER A 92 -9.50 -13.78 4.17
C SER A 92 -9.60 -13.65 2.66
N GLY A 93 -9.46 -12.44 2.13
CA GLY A 93 -9.39 -12.21 0.68
C GLY A 93 -8.17 -12.82 0.00
N LEU A 94 -7.17 -13.31 0.75
CA LEU A 94 -6.04 -14.07 0.21
C LEU A 94 -6.40 -15.53 -0.11
N ASP A 95 -7.48 -16.03 0.49
CA ASP A 95 -7.93 -17.40 0.29
C ASP A 95 -8.75 -17.52 -1.00
N ALA A 96 -8.45 -18.52 -1.83
CA ALA A 96 -9.11 -18.73 -3.11
C ALA A 96 -10.64 -18.77 -3.02
N PRO A 97 -11.29 -19.49 -2.05
CA PRO A 97 -12.75 -19.51 -1.96
C PRO A 97 -13.38 -18.12 -1.75
N VAL A 98 -12.71 -17.22 -1.03
CA VAL A 98 -13.19 -15.85 -0.81
C VAL A 98 -13.01 -15.02 -2.08
N ARG A 99 -11.87 -15.12 -2.76
CA ARG A 99 -11.65 -14.46 -4.05
C ARG A 99 -12.69 -14.89 -5.07
N ASP A 100 -12.87 -16.19 -5.22
CA ASP A 100 -13.83 -16.78 -6.17
C ASP A 100 -15.25 -16.27 -5.89
N TYR A 101 -15.65 -16.20 -4.62
CA TYR A 101 -16.95 -15.65 -4.23
C TYR A 101 -17.08 -14.18 -4.62
N VAL A 102 -16.09 -13.33 -4.29
CA VAL A 102 -16.12 -11.89 -4.61
C VAL A 102 -16.15 -11.69 -6.13
N TYR A 103 -15.36 -12.44 -6.89
CA TYR A 103 -15.24 -12.34 -8.35
C TYR A 103 -16.26 -13.15 -9.15
N SER A 104 -17.12 -13.95 -8.49
CA SER A 104 -18.26 -14.58 -9.16
C SER A 104 -19.31 -13.57 -9.61
N HIS A 105 -19.27 -12.34 -9.10
CA HIS A 105 -20.24 -11.29 -9.35
C HIS A 105 -19.72 -10.31 -10.41
N GLU A 106 -20.54 -10.01 -11.41
CA GLU A 106 -20.19 -9.15 -12.54
C GLU A 106 -19.76 -7.73 -12.09
N GLN A 107 -20.44 -7.17 -11.08
CA GLN A 107 -20.11 -5.84 -10.58
C GLN A 107 -18.69 -5.72 -10.02
N THR A 108 -18.11 -6.80 -9.51
CA THR A 108 -16.72 -6.80 -9.02
C THR A 108 -15.75 -6.61 -10.18
N ARG A 109 -15.94 -7.37 -11.26
CA ARG A 109 -15.11 -7.30 -12.46
C ARG A 109 -15.23 -5.95 -13.14
N LEU A 110 -16.47 -5.48 -13.31
CA LEU A 110 -16.72 -4.17 -13.90
C LEU A 110 -16.10 -3.03 -13.10
N PHE A 111 -16.20 -3.08 -11.77
CA PHE A 111 -15.56 -2.10 -10.90
C PHE A 111 -14.04 -2.11 -11.06
N GLU A 112 -13.43 -3.29 -11.04
CA GLU A 112 -11.98 -3.43 -11.18
C GLU A 112 -11.49 -2.95 -12.54
N ASP A 113 -12.18 -3.28 -13.65
CA ASP A 113 -11.85 -2.81 -14.99
C ASP A 113 -11.82 -1.27 -15.03
N LYS A 114 -12.86 -0.63 -14.47
CA LYS A 114 -12.91 0.83 -14.41
C LYS A 114 -11.84 1.44 -13.49
N LEU A 115 -11.47 0.73 -12.42
CA LEU A 115 -10.42 1.18 -11.53
C LEU A 115 -9.03 1.08 -12.18
N VAL A 116 -8.76 0.02 -12.93
CA VAL A 116 -7.52 -0.12 -13.71
C VAL A 116 -7.43 0.98 -14.75
N ASP A 117 -8.47 1.15 -15.61
CA ASP A 117 -8.55 2.24 -16.61
C ASP A 117 -8.26 3.62 -15.97
N LEU A 118 -8.85 3.88 -14.78
CA LEU A 118 -8.67 5.13 -14.06
C LEU A 118 -7.23 5.31 -13.58
N LEU A 119 -6.61 4.27 -13.00
CA LEU A 119 -5.26 4.35 -12.50
C LEU A 119 -4.23 4.50 -13.62
N GLU A 120 -4.39 3.76 -14.72
CA GLU A 120 -3.54 3.90 -15.91
C GLU A 120 -3.58 5.33 -16.47
N MET A 121 -4.77 5.94 -16.50
CA MET A 121 -4.92 7.34 -16.90
C MET A 121 -4.26 8.29 -15.92
N LEU A 122 -4.40 8.08 -14.60
CA LEU A 122 -3.96 9.03 -13.56
C LEU A 122 -2.46 8.98 -13.28
N LEU A 123 -1.84 7.78 -13.32
CA LEU A 123 -0.43 7.59 -12.96
C LEU A 123 0.52 8.56 -13.69
N PRO A 124 0.44 8.76 -15.03
CA PRO A 124 1.30 9.72 -15.72
C PRO A 124 1.12 11.17 -15.24
N TYR A 125 -0.10 11.58 -14.89
CA TYR A 125 -0.35 12.94 -14.41
C TYR A 125 0.21 13.17 -13.01
N TYR A 126 0.05 12.20 -12.10
CA TYR A 126 0.68 12.29 -10.78
C TYR A 126 2.21 12.28 -10.85
N GLN A 127 2.76 11.54 -11.80
CA GLN A 127 4.20 11.56 -12.06
C GLN A 127 4.67 12.93 -12.56
N GLN A 128 3.94 13.58 -13.46
CA GLN A 128 4.23 14.93 -13.95
C GLN A 128 4.19 15.97 -12.81
N GLU A 129 3.31 15.80 -11.83
CA GLU A 129 3.24 16.61 -10.60
C GLU A 129 4.40 16.34 -9.62
N GLY A 130 5.31 15.41 -9.97
CA GLY A 130 6.48 15.08 -9.16
C GLY A 130 6.21 14.09 -8.03
N LYS A 131 5.08 13.35 -8.07
CA LYS A 131 4.85 12.24 -7.13
C LYS A 131 5.69 11.03 -7.54
N TYR A 132 6.33 10.43 -6.56
CA TYR A 132 7.09 9.18 -6.71
C TYR A 132 6.29 7.95 -6.28
N GLN A 133 5.20 8.17 -5.54
CA GLN A 133 4.33 7.14 -5.00
C GLN A 133 2.89 7.62 -5.04
N LEU A 134 1.96 6.72 -5.37
CA LEU A 134 0.52 6.94 -5.31
C LEU A 134 -0.10 5.90 -4.39
N VAL A 135 -0.64 6.32 -3.25
CA VAL A 135 -1.29 5.43 -2.28
C VAL A 135 -2.77 5.28 -2.63
N VAL A 136 -3.14 4.08 -3.07
CA VAL A 136 -4.51 3.70 -3.45
C VAL A 136 -5.11 2.80 -2.38
N ALA A 137 -6.03 3.34 -1.59
CA ALA A 137 -6.64 2.62 -0.48
C ALA A 137 -7.98 1.98 -0.89
N ILE A 138 -8.11 0.67 -0.71
CA ILE A 138 -9.32 -0.11 -0.97
C ILE A 138 -9.95 -0.50 0.36
N GLY A 139 -11.16 -0.01 0.63
CA GLY A 139 -11.83 -0.17 1.92
C GLY A 139 -13.07 -1.05 1.89
N CYS A 140 -13.16 -2.00 2.83
CA CYS A 140 -14.41 -2.66 3.18
C CYS A 140 -14.73 -2.48 4.67
N THR A 141 -15.74 -3.13 5.22
CA THR A 141 -16.13 -2.92 6.64
C THR A 141 -15.00 -3.27 7.60
N GLY A 142 -14.46 -4.50 7.53
CA GLY A 142 -13.45 -5.02 8.45
C GLY A 142 -12.01 -5.05 7.91
N GLY A 143 -11.82 -4.93 6.60
CA GLY A 143 -10.49 -5.05 6.00
C GLY A 143 -9.98 -6.49 5.85
N GLN A 144 -10.89 -7.49 5.91
CA GLN A 144 -10.53 -8.92 5.92
C GLN A 144 -10.78 -9.61 4.57
N HIS A 145 -11.92 -9.34 3.91
CA HIS A 145 -12.38 -10.11 2.76
C HIS A 145 -12.33 -9.31 1.46
N ARG A 146 -13.38 -8.50 1.18
CA ARG A 146 -13.56 -7.78 -0.11
C ARG A 146 -12.41 -6.88 -0.47
N SER A 147 -11.97 -6.02 0.46
CA SER A 147 -10.87 -5.09 0.22
C SER A 147 -9.55 -5.79 -0.05
N VAL A 148 -9.29 -6.92 0.63
CA VAL A 148 -8.09 -7.73 0.42
C VAL A 148 -8.13 -8.39 -0.95
N ALA A 149 -9.26 -9.06 -1.30
CA ALA A 149 -9.41 -9.71 -2.59
C ALA A 149 -9.25 -8.73 -3.76
N VAL A 150 -9.89 -7.55 -3.67
CA VAL A 150 -9.79 -6.52 -4.72
C VAL A 150 -8.39 -5.91 -4.80
N ALA A 151 -7.73 -5.63 -3.65
CA ALA A 151 -6.40 -5.07 -3.64
C ALA A 151 -5.36 -6.02 -4.26
N GLU A 152 -5.45 -7.31 -3.98
CA GLU A 152 -4.59 -8.34 -4.58
C GLU A 152 -4.79 -8.45 -6.09
N SER A 153 -6.05 -8.53 -6.53
CA SER A 153 -6.36 -8.64 -7.96
C SER A 153 -5.89 -7.39 -8.72
N LEU A 154 -6.17 -6.20 -8.20
CA LEU A 154 -5.72 -4.93 -8.76
C LEU A 154 -4.19 -4.89 -8.90
N TYR A 155 -3.47 -5.31 -7.85
CA TYR A 155 -2.00 -5.39 -7.89
C TYR A 155 -1.51 -6.31 -9.01
N HIS A 156 -2.11 -7.50 -9.15
CA HIS A 156 -1.72 -8.46 -10.17
C HIS A 156 -2.00 -7.93 -11.58
N ARG A 157 -3.13 -7.30 -11.82
CA ARG A 157 -3.49 -6.70 -13.11
C ARG A 157 -2.52 -5.58 -13.49
N LEU A 158 -2.28 -4.62 -12.61
CA LEU A 158 -1.31 -3.55 -12.88
C LEU A 158 0.08 -4.10 -13.20
N LYS A 159 0.48 -5.18 -12.51
CA LYS A 159 1.76 -5.85 -12.78
C LYS A 159 1.79 -6.54 -14.14
N GLU A 160 0.70 -7.16 -14.58
CA GLU A 160 0.55 -7.75 -15.92
C GLU A 160 0.64 -6.66 -17.00
N ASP A 161 0.12 -5.46 -16.75
CA ASP A 161 0.21 -4.30 -17.62
C ASP A 161 1.59 -3.58 -17.54
N GLY A 162 2.55 -4.19 -16.83
CA GLY A 162 3.93 -3.69 -16.72
C GLY A 162 4.13 -2.58 -15.68
N ILE A 163 3.11 -2.27 -14.88
CA ILE A 163 3.17 -1.27 -13.83
C ILE A 163 3.68 -1.91 -12.52
N ALA A 164 4.92 -1.60 -12.15
CA ALA A 164 5.47 -2.06 -10.88
C ALA A 164 4.74 -1.39 -9.70
N GLY A 165 4.35 -2.17 -8.70
CA GLY A 165 3.62 -1.67 -7.54
C GLY A 165 3.92 -2.49 -6.28
N VAL A 166 3.26 -2.11 -5.19
CA VAL A 166 3.29 -2.82 -3.90
C VAL A 166 1.87 -2.98 -3.39
N VAL A 167 1.55 -4.13 -2.79
CA VAL A 167 0.28 -4.36 -2.10
C VAL A 167 0.53 -4.56 -0.61
N GLN A 168 -0.34 -3.98 0.22
CA GLN A 168 -0.30 -4.06 1.69
C GLN A 168 -1.69 -4.28 2.25
N HIS A 169 -1.79 -5.11 3.29
CA HIS A 169 -3.05 -5.37 3.98
C HIS A 169 -2.97 -4.85 5.42
N ARG A 170 -3.41 -3.60 5.63
CA ARG A 170 -3.28 -2.91 6.92
C ARG A 170 -4.04 -3.58 8.06
N ASP A 171 -5.20 -4.14 7.76
CA ASP A 171 -6.16 -4.58 8.79
C ASP A 171 -6.48 -6.09 8.75
N ILE A 172 -5.82 -6.85 7.89
CA ILE A 172 -6.01 -8.31 7.84
C ILE A 172 -5.64 -8.94 9.19
N GLY A 173 -6.49 -9.82 9.70
CA GLY A 173 -6.27 -10.51 10.98
C GLY A 173 -6.60 -9.70 12.24
N LYS A 174 -6.90 -8.39 12.15
CA LYS A 174 -7.25 -7.59 13.34
C LYS A 174 -8.55 -8.02 14.03
N ASP A 175 -9.43 -8.72 13.32
CA ASP A 175 -10.67 -9.24 13.89
C ASP A 175 -10.47 -10.54 14.68
N ALA A 176 -9.46 -11.33 14.36
CA ALA A 176 -9.11 -12.55 15.08
C ALA A 176 -8.54 -12.27 16.49
N LEU A 177 -8.07 -11.05 16.75
CA LEU A 177 -7.47 -10.65 18.04
C LEU A 177 -8.50 -10.09 19.04
N LYS A 178 -9.80 -10.03 18.68
CA LYS A 178 -10.87 -9.44 19.52
C LYS A 178 -11.80 -10.47 20.16
N HIS A 179 -11.43 -11.77 20.14
CA HIS A 179 -12.16 -12.85 20.81
C HIS A 179 -11.32 -13.58 21.83
#